data_ed284c0f1c4a4bf21fa1cd86298251b9
#
_entry.id   ed284c0f1c4a4bf21fa1cd86298251b9
#
_cell.length_a   1.000
_cell.length_b   1.000
_cell.length_c   1.000
_cell.angle_alpha   90.00
_cell.angle_beta   90.00
_cell.angle_gamma   90.00
#
_symmetry.space_group_name_H-M   'P 1'
#
loop_
_entity.id
_entity.type
_entity.pdbx_description
1 polymer ?
#
loop_
_entity_poly.entity_id
_entity_poly.type
_entity_poly.pdbx_seq_one_letter_code
_entity_poly.pdbx_strand_id
1 'polypeptide(L)'
;MSVSKRSALGLVRTSVGEQAVWALVGEGSLRHMTASCITTLELEALPVDRAEVSSYVADVMSGLEAYSSRCAETPGGASWLYVQHVPVRRLITQLVRKLLALSAWPEFAAAPGPVALAPYEGLLGLRDSSSREYRAYTVTWSGVAYALGAQASHNPARSARLRQLTTLHPVRDLAHAPTPSAVSTAEVVALSWSSRHAQTLLPVLEQLAREGRPSVLVDLATDPMERCPTPAGGSITLCSAPLEALTAAGTVPGLHLDTEEPTGADGTVQVGVHTVRLDRLERLAAALLEGSGGCTQPSWRAVVRVEEWFLELLAAVRPHTVLLSNDTSPLGALAAHAAERHGATTVTVQHGAWIPEAVAWPALHSRHIVVMGDRDVAPAREWVRHPKAEIHVLGQPRFDALAGLGREAQHRYLQNLLGAGNESGPERIAVWACQPFGPQRLQAQADIILDGLRRARGRWGLVIAPHPAQGGRVFNRLLRRDGEPRMAVADPRVGARGCLAGADAVVSVSSTCGIEAVLLDVPVLELDRPGDRTLGLAEHAAAHRCRTAVDVAAALDLVSRGSARVPREACDAVCRWRGHSAADVAQLIIRRAEPDIAPTDLIDHQPAGAESGFPWGEGETIR
;
A
#
# COMPACT_ATOMS: atom_id res chain seq x y z
N MET A 1 12.25 9.60 31.92
CA MET A 1 12.36 10.37 30.66
C MET A 1 13.00 9.46 29.61
N SER A 2 12.20 8.83 28.74
CA SER A 2 12.70 8.03 27.62
C SER A 2 13.01 8.99 26.49
N VAL A 3 14.27 9.21 26.21
CA VAL A 3 14.71 9.97 25.04
C VAL A 3 14.21 9.22 23.81
N SER A 4 13.37 9.87 23.01
CA SER A 4 12.97 9.42 21.69
C SER A 4 14.21 9.00 20.92
N LYS A 5 14.26 7.75 20.44
CA LYS A 5 15.30 7.31 19.50
C LYS A 5 15.06 8.05 18.18
N ARG A 6 15.64 9.21 18.04
CA ARG A 6 15.68 9.98 16.80
C ARG A 6 16.71 9.31 15.89
N SER A 7 16.36 9.06 14.65
CA SER A 7 17.29 8.51 13.66
C SER A 7 18.36 9.54 13.37
N ALA A 8 19.51 9.43 14.02
CA ALA A 8 20.64 10.31 13.79
C ALA A 8 21.51 9.75 12.67
N LEU A 9 21.88 10.61 11.73
CA LEU A 9 22.89 10.36 10.72
C LEU A 9 24.16 11.13 11.09
N GLY A 10 25.30 10.48 10.98
CA GLY A 10 26.60 11.12 11.11
C GLY A 10 27.28 11.27 9.75
N LEU A 11 27.84 12.43 9.49
CA LEU A 11 28.82 12.67 8.45
C LEU A 11 30.20 12.64 9.08
N VAL A 12 31.03 11.74 8.60
CA VAL A 12 32.42 11.63 9.07
C VAL A 12 33.35 11.84 7.89
N ARG A 13 34.19 12.85 7.97
CA ARG A 13 35.26 13.02 7.00
C ARG A 13 36.38 12.05 7.30
N THR A 14 36.71 11.20 6.33
CA THR A 14 37.75 10.19 6.40
C THR A 14 38.59 10.23 5.13
N SER A 15 39.64 9.43 5.05
CA SER A 15 40.45 9.28 3.85
C SER A 15 40.42 7.83 3.36
N VAL A 16 40.38 7.65 2.03
CA VAL A 16 40.64 6.37 1.37
C VAL A 16 41.86 6.57 0.50
N GLY A 17 43.00 6.01 0.93
CA GLY A 17 44.29 6.40 0.39
C GLY A 17 44.59 7.89 0.71
N GLU A 18 44.96 8.66 -0.30
CA GLU A 18 45.20 10.11 -0.20
C GLU A 18 43.94 10.96 -0.41
N GLN A 19 42.83 10.37 -0.81
CA GLN A 19 41.60 11.09 -1.12
C GLN A 19 40.71 11.27 0.12
N ALA A 20 40.34 12.51 0.41
CA ALA A 20 39.36 12.80 1.45
C ALA A 20 37.94 12.43 0.97
N VAL A 21 37.24 11.64 1.76
CA VAL A 21 35.89 11.13 1.46
C VAL A 21 34.95 11.35 2.63
N TRP A 22 33.63 11.39 2.35
CA TRP A 22 32.63 11.42 3.38
C TRP A 22 32.15 10.00 3.70
N ALA A 23 32.15 9.61 4.95
CA ALA A 23 31.50 8.40 5.43
C ALA A 23 30.11 8.73 5.99
N LEU A 24 29.09 8.11 5.43
CA LEU A 24 27.70 8.22 5.91
C LEU A 24 27.48 7.12 6.97
N VAL A 25 27.17 7.52 8.20
CA VAL A 25 27.12 6.61 9.35
C VAL A 25 25.75 6.67 10.02
N GLY A 26 25.01 5.59 10.04
CA GLY A 26 23.75 5.48 10.77
C GLY A 26 23.95 5.39 12.30
N GLU A 27 22.88 5.62 13.06
CA GLU A 27 22.90 5.69 14.55
C GLU A 27 23.53 4.45 15.20
N GLY A 28 23.30 3.26 14.65
CA GLY A 28 23.86 2.00 15.18
C GLY A 28 25.39 1.96 15.14
N SER A 29 25.99 2.55 14.10
CA SER A 29 27.43 2.59 13.91
C SER A 29 28.09 3.77 14.61
N LEU A 30 27.36 4.88 14.83
CA LEU A 30 27.84 6.05 15.57
C LEU A 30 28.29 5.70 17.01
N ARG A 31 27.62 4.74 17.65
CA ARG A 31 27.95 4.29 19.01
C ARG A 31 29.30 3.59 19.12
N HIS A 32 29.85 3.11 18.01
CA HIS A 32 31.09 2.38 17.92
C HIS A 32 32.25 3.22 17.38
N MET A 33 31.99 4.48 17.01
CA MET A 33 33.00 5.38 16.46
C MET A 33 33.46 6.40 17.52
N THR A 34 34.69 6.29 17.93
CA THR A 34 35.41 7.34 18.69
C THR A 34 35.91 8.39 17.71
N ALA A 35 35.04 9.16 17.10
CA ALA A 35 35.47 10.12 16.09
C ALA A 35 35.32 11.55 16.56
N SER A 36 36.31 12.34 16.26
CA SER A 36 36.47 13.73 16.67
C SER A 36 35.68 14.75 15.82
N CYS A 37 34.99 14.33 14.78
CA CYS A 37 34.21 15.22 13.92
C CYS A 37 32.97 14.48 13.42
N ILE A 38 31.89 14.56 14.19
CA ILE A 38 30.58 14.01 13.76
C ILE A 38 29.59 15.15 13.78
N THR A 39 29.09 15.52 12.62
CA THR A 39 27.88 16.33 12.52
C THR A 39 26.69 15.39 12.46
N THR A 40 25.75 15.51 13.39
CA THR A 40 24.53 14.70 13.43
C THR A 40 23.36 15.51 12.90
N LEU A 41 22.56 14.89 12.03
CA LEU A 41 21.36 15.48 11.46
C LEU A 41 20.12 14.70 11.87
N GLU A 42 19.07 15.41 12.27
CA GLU A 42 17.74 14.84 12.43
C GLU A 42 17.05 14.82 11.06
N LEU A 43 17.00 13.64 10.45
CA LEU A 43 16.43 13.44 9.10
C LEU A 43 14.96 13.88 8.97
N GLU A 44 14.21 13.87 10.08
CA GLU A 44 12.79 14.28 10.09
C GLU A 44 12.61 15.80 9.98
N ALA A 45 13.67 16.57 10.17
CA ALA A 45 13.63 18.03 10.16
C ALA A 45 13.88 18.65 8.77
N LEU A 46 14.31 17.87 7.78
CA LEU A 46 14.58 18.39 6.44
C LEU A 46 13.31 18.39 5.59
N PRO A 47 12.84 19.57 5.14
CA PRO A 47 11.74 19.64 4.21
C PRO A 47 12.21 19.14 2.84
N VAL A 48 11.76 17.95 2.46
CA VAL A 48 11.96 17.43 1.10
C VAL A 48 10.64 17.59 0.36
N ASP A 49 10.65 18.28 -0.76
CA ASP A 49 9.48 18.47 -1.58
C ASP A 49 9.00 17.14 -2.15
N ARG A 50 7.71 16.85 -1.99
CA ARG A 50 7.09 15.60 -2.43
C ARG A 50 7.02 15.48 -3.95
N ALA A 51 6.75 16.58 -4.64
CA ALA A 51 6.68 16.59 -6.09
C ALA A 51 8.07 16.31 -6.68
N GLU A 52 9.10 16.92 -6.11
CA GLU A 52 10.48 16.66 -6.47
C GLU A 52 10.88 15.19 -6.24
N VAL A 53 10.54 14.62 -5.09
CA VAL A 53 10.76 13.18 -4.82
C VAL A 53 10.06 12.32 -5.88
N SER A 54 8.81 12.62 -6.21
CA SER A 54 8.04 11.83 -7.18
C SER A 54 8.65 11.89 -8.58
N SER A 55 9.11 13.04 -9.00
CA SER A 55 9.80 13.23 -10.28
C SER A 55 11.07 12.37 -10.36
N TYR A 56 11.98 12.53 -9.41
CA TYR A 56 13.20 11.73 -9.41
C TYR A 56 12.95 10.23 -9.26
N VAL A 57 11.94 9.82 -8.50
CA VAL A 57 11.56 8.40 -8.42
C VAL A 57 11.09 7.87 -9.77
N ALA A 58 10.34 8.67 -10.53
CA ALA A 58 9.93 8.29 -11.88
C ALA A 58 11.13 8.16 -12.82
N ASP A 59 12.06 9.12 -12.79
CA ASP A 59 13.27 9.10 -13.61
C ASP A 59 14.15 7.90 -13.29
N VAL A 60 14.37 7.60 -12.00
CA VAL A 60 15.17 6.45 -11.56
C VAL A 60 14.50 5.13 -11.93
N MET A 61 13.15 5.03 -11.79
CA MET A 61 12.42 3.82 -12.20
C MET A 61 12.52 3.61 -13.71
N SER A 62 12.32 4.65 -14.52
CA SER A 62 12.46 4.56 -15.98
C SER A 62 13.88 4.20 -16.41
N GLY A 63 14.88 4.81 -15.77
CA GLY A 63 16.28 4.45 -16.02
C GLY A 63 16.59 2.99 -15.67
N LEU A 64 16.08 2.52 -14.53
CA LEU A 64 16.25 1.13 -14.10
C LEU A 64 15.52 0.18 -15.05
N GLU A 65 14.32 0.50 -15.50
CA GLU A 65 13.55 -0.30 -16.45
C GLU A 65 14.29 -0.45 -17.80
N ALA A 66 14.82 0.65 -18.32
CA ALA A 66 15.62 0.64 -19.53
C ALA A 66 16.93 -0.13 -19.37
N TYR A 67 17.60 0.03 -18.22
CA TYR A 67 18.84 -0.68 -17.90
C TYR A 67 18.62 -2.19 -17.71
N SER A 68 17.55 -2.55 -16.97
CA SER A 68 17.22 -3.93 -16.59
C SER A 68 16.47 -4.70 -17.68
N SER A 69 16.28 -4.15 -18.87
CA SER A 69 15.63 -4.86 -19.99
C SER A 69 16.34 -6.17 -20.40
N ARG A 70 17.55 -6.40 -19.88
CA ARG A 70 18.35 -7.63 -20.07
C ARG A 70 18.26 -8.58 -18.88
N CYS A 71 17.47 -8.26 -17.85
CA CYS A 71 17.45 -8.96 -16.58
C CYS A 71 16.40 -10.05 -16.50
N ALA A 72 16.54 -10.83 -15.43
CA ALA A 72 15.80 -12.04 -15.17
C ALA A 72 14.30 -11.91 -15.39
N GLU A 73 13.78 -12.80 -16.21
CA GLU A 73 12.36 -13.02 -16.42
C GLU A 73 11.95 -14.32 -15.70
N THR A 74 10.68 -14.40 -15.34
CA THR A 74 10.07 -15.65 -14.91
C THR A 74 10.01 -16.63 -16.09
N PRO A 75 9.81 -17.94 -15.87
CA PRO A 75 9.53 -18.89 -16.94
C PRO A 75 8.36 -18.50 -17.83
N GLY A 76 7.37 -17.80 -17.29
CA GLY A 76 6.25 -17.22 -18.01
C GLY A 76 6.59 -15.93 -18.77
N GLY A 77 7.79 -15.39 -18.67
CA GLY A 77 8.23 -14.19 -19.36
C GLY A 77 7.85 -12.87 -18.67
N ALA A 78 7.45 -12.90 -17.39
CA ALA A 78 7.26 -11.67 -16.61
C ALA A 78 8.63 -11.14 -16.17
N SER A 79 8.93 -9.87 -16.47
CA SER A 79 10.13 -9.25 -15.95
C SER A 79 10.05 -9.07 -14.43
N TRP A 80 11.19 -9.21 -13.76
CA TRP A 80 11.27 -9.04 -12.31
C TRP A 80 10.79 -7.65 -11.88
N LEU A 81 11.08 -6.62 -12.65
CA LEU A 81 10.70 -5.25 -12.33
C LEU A 81 9.20 -5.03 -12.50
N TYR A 82 8.56 -5.68 -13.49
CA TYR A 82 7.10 -5.66 -13.62
C TYR A 82 6.42 -6.27 -12.39
N VAL A 83 6.84 -7.46 -11.97
CA VAL A 83 6.26 -8.16 -10.82
C VAL A 83 6.57 -7.45 -9.50
N GLN A 84 7.80 -6.98 -9.34
CA GLN A 84 8.30 -6.39 -8.08
C GLN A 84 8.29 -4.84 -8.09
N HIS A 85 7.52 -4.24 -8.97
CA HIS A 85 7.49 -2.79 -9.15
C HIS A 85 7.31 -2.02 -7.83
N VAL A 86 6.32 -2.39 -7.02
CA VAL A 86 6.00 -1.70 -5.77
C VAL A 86 7.11 -1.81 -4.72
N PRO A 87 7.67 -2.98 -4.40
CA PRO A 87 8.82 -3.08 -3.49
C PRO A 87 10.03 -2.28 -3.96
N VAL A 88 10.37 -2.36 -5.24
CA VAL A 88 11.52 -1.65 -5.82
C VAL A 88 11.29 -0.13 -5.78
N ARG A 89 10.11 0.34 -6.16
CA ARG A 89 9.78 1.77 -6.08
C ARG A 89 9.85 2.29 -4.64
N ARG A 90 9.43 1.51 -3.66
CA ARG A 90 9.60 1.87 -2.23
C ARG A 90 11.06 2.02 -1.84
N LEU A 91 11.92 1.13 -2.31
CA LEU A 91 13.36 1.19 -2.11
C LEU A 91 13.93 2.49 -2.71
N ILE A 92 13.59 2.76 -3.98
CA ILE A 92 14.03 3.95 -4.72
C ILE A 92 13.51 5.23 -4.04
N THR A 93 12.26 5.26 -3.60
CA THR A 93 11.71 6.41 -2.88
C THR A 93 12.50 6.74 -1.62
N GLN A 94 12.93 5.72 -0.86
CA GLN A 94 13.76 5.92 0.32
C GLN A 94 15.16 6.43 -0.05
N LEU A 95 15.75 5.89 -1.12
CA LEU A 95 17.04 6.32 -1.64
C LEU A 95 16.99 7.80 -2.06
N VAL A 96 16.02 8.16 -2.92
CA VAL A 96 15.84 9.54 -3.41
C VAL A 96 15.66 10.52 -2.26
N ARG A 97 14.79 10.21 -1.30
CA ARG A 97 14.61 11.08 -0.12
C ARG A 97 15.90 11.29 0.66
N LYS A 98 16.71 10.27 0.81
CA LYS A 98 18.01 10.36 1.50
C LYS A 98 19.02 11.17 0.70
N LEU A 99 19.03 11.04 -0.62
CA LEU A 99 19.90 11.82 -1.49
C LEU A 99 19.54 13.31 -1.47
N LEU A 100 18.26 13.64 -1.54
CA LEU A 100 17.80 15.02 -1.45
C LEU A 100 18.08 15.62 -0.06
N ALA A 101 17.89 14.84 1.01
CA ALA A 101 18.25 15.25 2.35
C ALA A 101 19.77 15.49 2.48
N LEU A 102 20.59 14.66 1.85
CA LEU A 102 22.05 14.83 1.81
C LEU A 102 22.44 16.09 1.06
N SER A 103 21.78 16.39 -0.06
CA SER A 103 22.00 17.62 -0.83
C SER A 103 21.66 18.88 -0.03
N ALA A 104 20.63 18.81 0.82
CA ALA A 104 20.20 19.91 1.67
C ALA A 104 21.06 20.08 2.95
N TRP A 105 22.00 19.20 3.20
CA TRP A 105 22.88 19.28 4.35
C TRP A 105 24.02 20.29 4.11
N PRO A 106 24.13 21.37 4.89
CA PRO A 106 25.04 22.47 4.61
C PRO A 106 26.51 22.04 4.50
N GLU A 107 26.98 21.15 5.38
CA GLU A 107 28.38 20.69 5.41
C GLU A 107 28.71 19.85 4.18
N PHE A 108 27.78 19.03 3.71
CA PHE A 108 27.94 18.24 2.50
C PHE A 108 27.80 19.11 1.25
N ALA A 109 26.83 20.02 1.25
CA ALA A 109 26.61 20.95 0.14
C ALA A 109 27.79 21.91 -0.08
N ALA A 110 28.46 22.33 1.01
CA ALA A 110 29.63 23.22 0.95
C ALA A 110 30.88 22.53 0.36
N ALA A 111 31.00 21.20 0.50
CA ALA A 111 32.14 20.45 0.00
C ALA A 111 31.68 19.05 -0.46
N PRO A 112 30.87 18.96 -1.51
CA PRO A 112 30.45 17.68 -2.04
C PRO A 112 31.67 16.89 -2.50
N GLY A 113 31.70 15.61 -2.14
CA GLY A 113 32.84 14.77 -2.43
C GLY A 113 32.42 13.31 -2.56
N PRO A 114 33.36 12.45 -2.92
CA PRO A 114 33.09 11.03 -2.96
C PRO A 114 32.67 10.52 -1.59
N VAL A 115 31.78 9.52 -1.57
CA VAL A 115 31.29 8.88 -0.35
C VAL A 115 31.91 7.51 -0.18
N ALA A 116 32.13 7.10 1.07
CA ALA A 116 32.64 5.78 1.42
C ALA A 116 31.56 4.98 2.17
N LEU A 117 31.68 3.66 2.13
CA LEU A 117 30.84 2.76 2.91
C LEU A 117 31.22 2.82 4.40
N ALA A 118 30.23 3.01 5.26
CA ALA A 118 30.45 2.94 6.70
C ALA A 118 30.85 1.50 7.09
N PRO A 119 31.87 1.32 7.96
CA PRO A 119 32.14 0.03 8.57
C PRO A 119 30.93 -0.38 9.43
N TYR A 120 30.62 -1.66 9.50
CA TYR A 120 29.59 -2.26 10.37
C TYR A 120 28.12 -2.02 9.98
N GLU A 121 27.79 -1.31 8.92
CA GLU A 121 26.43 -1.15 8.44
C GLU A 121 26.17 -2.00 7.18
N GLY A 122 25.07 -2.75 7.15
CA GLY A 122 24.61 -3.46 5.94
C GLY A 122 24.04 -2.47 4.92
N LEU A 123 23.90 -2.88 3.68
CA LEU A 123 23.31 -2.03 2.62
C LEU A 123 21.81 -1.85 2.81
N LEU A 124 21.14 -2.87 3.34
CA LEU A 124 19.73 -2.87 3.70
C LEU A 124 19.57 -3.15 5.18
N GLY A 125 18.68 -2.42 5.83
CA GLY A 125 18.26 -2.65 7.21
C GLY A 125 16.88 -3.29 7.26
N LEU A 126 16.67 -4.22 8.19
CA LEU A 126 15.34 -4.75 8.47
C LEU A 126 14.59 -3.71 9.33
N ARG A 127 13.46 -3.24 8.84
CA ARG A 127 12.55 -2.44 9.66
C ARG A 127 11.87 -3.38 10.64
N ASP A 128 12.03 -3.08 11.94
CA ASP A 128 11.35 -3.83 12.99
C ASP A 128 9.83 -3.68 12.79
N SER A 129 9.20 -4.71 12.24
CA SER A 129 7.76 -4.77 12.11
C SER A 129 7.24 -5.78 13.12
N SER A 130 6.25 -5.37 13.89
CA SER A 130 5.58 -6.19 14.90
C SER A 130 4.81 -7.39 14.31
N SER A 131 4.70 -7.50 13.00
CA SER A 131 4.07 -8.63 12.30
C SER A 131 5.08 -9.39 11.45
N ARG A 132 5.03 -10.73 11.52
CA ARG A 132 5.83 -11.63 10.67
C ARG A 132 5.57 -11.47 9.17
N GLU A 133 4.43 -10.86 8.80
CA GLU A 133 3.98 -10.67 7.42
C GLU A 133 4.61 -9.48 6.69
N TYR A 134 5.19 -8.52 7.42
CA TYR A 134 5.76 -7.30 6.85
C TYR A 134 7.23 -7.16 7.18
N ARG A 135 8.08 -7.97 6.56
CA ARG A 135 9.52 -7.68 6.55
C ARG A 135 9.78 -6.55 5.58
N ALA A 136 9.69 -5.32 6.05
CA ALA A 136 10.04 -4.15 5.24
C ALA A 136 11.52 -3.86 5.38
N TYR A 137 12.24 -3.94 4.28
CA TYR A 137 13.62 -3.48 4.21
C TYR A 137 13.69 -1.97 4.01
N THR A 138 14.71 -1.37 4.57
CA THR A 138 15.03 0.06 4.40
C THR A 138 16.43 0.18 3.81
N VAL A 139 16.61 1.14 2.90
CA VAL A 139 17.95 1.52 2.44
C VAL A 139 18.69 2.16 3.60
N THR A 140 19.82 1.61 3.96
CA THR A 140 20.73 2.22 4.95
C THR A 140 21.53 3.35 4.33
N TRP A 141 22.32 4.07 5.12
CA TRP A 141 23.24 5.05 4.57
C TRP A 141 24.40 4.41 3.81
N SER A 142 24.84 3.22 4.21
CA SER A 142 25.76 2.40 3.40
C SER A 142 25.14 2.01 2.06
N GLY A 143 23.83 1.74 2.01
CA GLY A 143 23.12 1.49 0.76
C GLY A 143 23.08 2.73 -0.15
N VAL A 144 22.88 3.93 0.44
CA VAL A 144 22.98 5.19 -0.32
C VAL A 144 24.37 5.38 -0.89
N ALA A 145 25.42 5.24 -0.05
CA ALA A 145 26.81 5.35 -0.50
C ALA A 145 27.16 4.33 -1.60
N TYR A 146 26.64 3.10 -1.47
CA TYR A 146 26.83 2.07 -2.48
C TYR A 146 26.18 2.45 -3.83
N ALA A 147 24.96 2.97 -3.82
CA ALA A 147 24.26 3.44 -5.02
C ALA A 147 24.99 4.62 -5.71
N LEU A 148 25.76 5.41 -4.96
CA LEU A 148 26.63 6.48 -5.46
C LEU A 148 28.00 5.96 -5.95
N GLY A 149 28.22 4.66 -5.98
CA GLY A 149 29.45 4.06 -6.47
C GLY A 149 30.56 3.92 -5.43
N ALA A 150 30.26 4.11 -4.14
CA ALA A 150 31.24 3.92 -3.08
C ALA A 150 31.84 2.50 -3.12
N GLN A 151 33.16 2.41 -3.06
CA GLN A 151 33.86 1.12 -3.02
C GLN A 151 33.74 0.51 -1.61
N ALA A 152 33.65 -0.82 -1.57
CA ALA A 152 33.72 -1.54 -0.31
C ALA A 152 35.12 -1.33 0.30
N SER A 153 35.18 -1.07 1.60
CA SER A 153 36.46 -1.06 2.32
C SER A 153 37.20 -2.38 2.06
N HIS A 154 38.53 -2.36 2.03
CA HIS A 154 39.40 -3.51 1.74
C HIS A 154 39.24 -4.74 2.67
N ASN A 155 38.10 -4.90 3.35
CA ASN A 155 37.81 -6.07 4.16
C ASN A 155 37.28 -7.21 3.25
N PRO A 156 38.08 -8.25 2.95
CA PRO A 156 37.69 -9.32 2.03
C PRO A 156 36.45 -10.10 2.48
N ALA A 157 36.20 -10.24 3.79
CA ALA A 157 35.01 -10.88 4.34
C ALA A 157 33.73 -10.06 4.05
N ARG A 158 33.83 -8.73 4.12
CA ARG A 158 32.71 -7.83 3.80
C ARG A 158 32.43 -7.80 2.29
N SER A 159 33.49 -7.79 1.46
CA SER A 159 33.36 -7.87 0.00
C SER A 159 32.76 -9.19 -0.47
N ALA A 160 33.09 -10.31 0.21
CA ALA A 160 32.49 -11.61 -0.07
C ALA A 160 31.00 -11.64 0.34
N ARG A 161 30.65 -11.07 1.51
CA ARG A 161 29.25 -10.97 1.96
C ARG A 161 28.41 -10.05 1.09
N LEU A 162 28.98 -8.94 0.63
CA LEU A 162 28.35 -8.06 -0.35
C LEU A 162 28.09 -8.79 -1.67
N ARG A 163 29.06 -9.51 -2.18
CA ARG A 163 28.92 -10.34 -3.39
C ARG A 163 27.85 -11.41 -3.20
N GLN A 164 27.80 -12.07 -2.07
CA GLN A 164 26.79 -13.09 -1.75
C GLN A 164 25.37 -12.52 -1.66
N LEU A 165 25.21 -11.27 -1.18
CA LEU A 165 23.92 -10.59 -1.06
C LEU A 165 23.44 -9.92 -2.36
N THR A 166 24.32 -9.76 -3.35
CA THR A 166 24.06 -8.96 -4.55
C THR A 166 24.08 -9.77 -5.84
N THR A 167 23.98 -11.10 -5.76
CA THR A 167 23.99 -11.96 -6.94
C THR A 167 22.58 -12.47 -7.22
N LEU A 168 21.97 -12.02 -8.33
CA LEU A 168 20.72 -12.57 -8.86
C LEU A 168 21.06 -13.67 -9.86
N HIS A 169 20.60 -14.90 -9.62
CA HIS A 169 20.82 -16.02 -10.54
C HIS A 169 19.58 -16.27 -11.38
N PRO A 170 19.68 -16.44 -12.70
CA PRO A 170 18.58 -16.92 -13.50
C PRO A 170 18.16 -18.32 -12.99
N VAL A 171 16.88 -18.50 -12.83
CA VAL A 171 16.30 -19.73 -12.30
C VAL A 171 16.23 -20.75 -13.44
N ARG A 172 17.18 -21.66 -13.55
CA ARG A 172 17.24 -22.62 -14.67
C ARG A 172 16.73 -24.03 -14.34
N ASP A 173 16.76 -24.44 -13.05
CA ASP A 173 16.36 -25.79 -12.64
C ASP A 173 15.45 -25.71 -11.41
N LEU A 174 14.17 -25.49 -11.62
CA LEU A 174 13.15 -25.58 -10.57
C LEU A 174 12.66 -27.03 -10.48
N ALA A 175 12.62 -27.59 -9.27
CA ALA A 175 11.74 -28.74 -9.02
C ALA A 175 10.29 -28.30 -9.30
N HIS A 176 9.53 -29.13 -10.03
CA HIS A 176 8.16 -28.79 -10.40
C HIS A 176 7.35 -28.32 -9.19
N ALA A 177 6.55 -27.27 -9.40
CA ALA A 177 5.58 -26.83 -8.43
C ALA A 177 4.57 -27.96 -8.16
N PRO A 178 4.02 -28.08 -6.95
CA PRO A 178 2.97 -29.06 -6.70
C PRO A 178 1.76 -28.73 -7.59
N THR A 179 1.29 -29.75 -8.33
CA THR A 179 0.16 -29.60 -9.25
C THR A 179 -1.08 -29.09 -8.49
N PRO A 180 -1.83 -28.15 -9.04
CA PRO A 180 -3.09 -27.72 -8.45
C PRO A 180 -4.01 -28.92 -8.22
N SER A 181 -4.67 -28.96 -7.06
CA SER A 181 -5.69 -29.97 -6.77
C SER A 181 -6.71 -29.97 -7.91
N ALA A 182 -7.24 -31.15 -8.28
CA ALA A 182 -8.21 -31.28 -9.38
C ALA A 182 -9.34 -30.26 -9.24
N VAL A 183 -9.31 -29.24 -10.07
CA VAL A 183 -10.30 -28.17 -10.10
C VAL A 183 -11.11 -28.29 -11.38
N SER A 184 -12.42 -28.21 -11.27
CA SER A 184 -13.31 -28.20 -12.45
C SER A 184 -13.14 -26.91 -13.25
N THR A 185 -13.49 -26.95 -14.53
CA THR A 185 -13.55 -25.76 -15.37
C THR A 185 -14.48 -24.71 -14.76
N ALA A 186 -14.08 -23.45 -14.81
CA ALA A 186 -14.84 -22.33 -14.29
C ALA A 186 -14.64 -21.08 -15.16
N GLU A 187 -15.62 -20.20 -15.18
CA GLU A 187 -15.54 -18.97 -15.98
C GLU A 187 -14.65 -17.89 -15.33
N VAL A 188 -14.58 -17.90 -14.01
CA VAL A 188 -13.84 -16.90 -13.24
C VAL A 188 -12.88 -17.57 -12.24
N VAL A 189 -11.65 -17.11 -12.21
CA VAL A 189 -10.69 -17.41 -11.14
C VAL A 189 -10.45 -16.14 -10.33
N ALA A 190 -10.73 -16.17 -9.04
CA ALA A 190 -10.47 -15.07 -8.12
C ALA A 190 -9.33 -15.42 -7.17
N LEU A 191 -8.45 -14.44 -6.89
CA LEU A 191 -7.28 -14.67 -6.03
C LEU A 191 -7.34 -13.81 -4.79
N SER A 192 -7.18 -14.45 -3.64
CA SER A 192 -7.12 -13.81 -2.33
C SER A 192 -5.90 -14.30 -1.55
N TRP A 193 -5.22 -13.39 -0.86
CA TRP A 193 -4.13 -13.72 0.07
C TRP A 193 -4.33 -13.10 1.45
N SER A 194 -5.54 -12.63 1.72
CA SER A 194 -5.96 -12.19 3.05
C SER A 194 -7.48 -12.15 3.18
N SER A 195 -7.98 -12.17 4.39
CA SER A 195 -9.41 -12.03 4.70
C SER A 195 -10.04 -10.77 4.09
N ARG A 196 -9.29 -9.67 3.97
CA ARG A 196 -9.77 -8.42 3.34
C ARG A 196 -10.00 -8.57 1.84
N HIS A 197 -9.12 -9.30 1.17
CA HIS A 197 -9.27 -9.61 -0.25
C HIS A 197 -10.49 -10.49 -0.45
N ALA A 198 -10.64 -11.55 0.36
CA ALA A 198 -11.80 -12.42 0.33
C ALA A 198 -13.12 -11.64 0.53
N GLN A 199 -13.18 -10.74 1.52
CA GLN A 199 -14.35 -9.89 1.76
C GLN A 199 -14.72 -8.98 0.57
N THR A 200 -13.75 -8.61 -0.27
CA THR A 200 -14.00 -7.84 -1.49
C THR A 200 -14.50 -8.72 -2.63
N LEU A 201 -13.94 -9.93 -2.77
CA LEU A 201 -14.17 -10.80 -3.91
C LEU A 201 -15.41 -11.68 -3.74
N LEU A 202 -15.63 -12.22 -2.53
CA LEU A 202 -16.74 -13.16 -2.27
C LEU A 202 -18.11 -12.61 -2.66
N PRO A 203 -18.51 -11.38 -2.33
CA PRO A 203 -19.82 -10.86 -2.77
C PRO A 203 -20.01 -10.87 -4.29
N VAL A 204 -18.92 -10.63 -5.04
CA VAL A 204 -18.96 -10.69 -6.52
C VAL A 204 -19.14 -12.13 -7.00
N LEU A 205 -18.38 -13.08 -6.41
CA LEU A 205 -18.48 -14.50 -6.76
C LEU A 205 -19.85 -15.08 -6.39
N GLU A 206 -20.42 -14.69 -5.26
CA GLU A 206 -21.78 -15.06 -4.85
C GLU A 206 -22.83 -14.54 -5.83
N GLN A 207 -22.63 -13.33 -6.36
CA GLN A 207 -23.52 -12.80 -7.39
C GLN A 207 -23.36 -13.56 -8.71
N LEU A 208 -22.14 -13.86 -9.15
CA LEU A 208 -21.88 -14.71 -10.32
C LEU A 208 -22.51 -16.11 -10.16
N ALA A 209 -22.43 -16.68 -8.95
CA ALA A 209 -23.06 -17.97 -8.66
C ALA A 209 -24.59 -17.93 -8.79
N ARG A 210 -25.24 -16.83 -8.40
CA ARG A 210 -26.71 -16.63 -8.61
C ARG A 210 -27.06 -16.55 -10.10
N GLU A 211 -26.16 -16.04 -10.92
CA GLU A 211 -26.28 -15.99 -12.38
C GLU A 211 -25.86 -17.32 -13.06
N GLY A 212 -25.59 -18.37 -12.27
CA GLY A 212 -25.19 -19.69 -12.77
C GLY A 212 -23.76 -19.76 -13.31
N ARG A 213 -22.90 -18.78 -13.00
CA ARG A 213 -21.52 -18.73 -13.49
C ARG A 213 -20.57 -19.39 -12.48
N PRO A 214 -19.94 -20.53 -12.83
CA PRO A 214 -19.02 -21.22 -11.93
C PRO A 214 -17.72 -20.42 -11.75
N SER A 215 -17.20 -20.43 -10.53
CA SER A 215 -15.98 -19.72 -10.19
C SER A 215 -15.08 -20.52 -9.24
N VAL A 216 -13.78 -20.22 -9.28
CA VAL A 216 -12.76 -20.74 -8.37
C VAL A 216 -12.21 -19.59 -7.56
N LEU A 217 -12.27 -19.70 -6.23
CA LEU A 217 -11.58 -18.80 -5.32
C LEU A 217 -10.27 -19.45 -4.86
N VAL A 218 -9.16 -18.85 -5.22
CA VAL A 218 -7.83 -19.30 -4.81
C VAL A 218 -7.43 -18.61 -3.52
N ASP A 219 -7.18 -19.38 -2.48
CA ASP A 219 -6.68 -18.88 -1.19
C ASP A 219 -5.17 -19.06 -1.09
N LEU A 220 -4.45 -17.93 -1.13
CA LEU A 220 -3.00 -17.83 -1.00
C LEU A 220 -2.56 -17.42 0.40
N ALA A 221 -3.49 -17.30 1.36
CA ALA A 221 -3.16 -16.85 2.71
C ALA A 221 -2.29 -17.87 3.44
N THR A 222 -1.18 -17.42 3.99
CA THR A 222 -0.27 -18.24 4.83
C THR A 222 -0.70 -18.24 6.30
N ASP A 223 -1.32 -17.15 6.77
CA ASP A 223 -1.87 -17.08 8.13
C ASP A 223 -3.25 -17.73 8.17
N PRO A 224 -3.48 -18.72 9.06
CA PRO A 224 -4.80 -19.33 9.24
C PRO A 224 -5.92 -18.34 9.56
N MET A 225 -5.61 -17.22 10.22
CA MET A 225 -6.58 -16.17 10.56
C MET A 225 -6.95 -15.28 9.35
N GLU A 226 -6.16 -15.31 8.31
CA GLU A 226 -6.35 -14.55 7.07
C GLU A 226 -6.92 -15.41 5.93
N ARG A 227 -7.17 -16.70 6.17
CA ARG A 227 -7.74 -17.63 5.19
C ARG A 227 -9.14 -17.23 4.76
N CYS A 228 -9.46 -17.56 3.53
CA CYS A 228 -10.79 -17.36 2.98
C CYS A 228 -11.81 -18.21 3.74
N PRO A 229 -12.96 -17.63 4.13
CA PRO A 229 -14.07 -18.43 4.61
C PRO A 229 -14.55 -19.38 3.51
N THR A 230 -15.08 -20.54 3.89
CA THR A 230 -15.70 -21.45 2.93
C THR A 230 -16.91 -20.77 2.29
N PRO A 231 -16.95 -20.64 0.96
CA PRO A 231 -18.09 -20.00 0.28
C PRO A 231 -19.40 -20.77 0.52
N ALA A 232 -20.49 -20.05 0.66
CA ALA A 232 -21.80 -20.64 0.74
C ALA A 232 -22.30 -20.93 -0.69
N GLY A 233 -22.40 -22.20 -1.07
CA GLY A 233 -22.97 -22.63 -2.36
C GLY A 233 -22.02 -23.43 -3.24
N GLY A 234 -22.56 -24.34 -4.05
CA GLY A 234 -21.79 -25.30 -4.85
C GLY A 234 -21.13 -24.76 -6.12
N SER A 235 -21.45 -23.51 -6.51
CA SER A 235 -20.89 -22.90 -7.74
C SER A 235 -19.56 -22.17 -7.52
N ILE A 236 -19.10 -22.06 -6.28
CA ILE A 236 -17.80 -21.47 -5.93
C ILE A 236 -16.92 -22.55 -5.37
N THR A 237 -15.87 -22.93 -6.08
CA THR A 237 -14.89 -23.91 -5.62
C THR A 237 -13.75 -23.17 -4.90
N LEU A 238 -13.48 -23.53 -3.65
CA LEU A 238 -12.31 -23.04 -2.92
C LEU A 238 -11.09 -23.90 -3.25
N CYS A 239 -10.05 -23.29 -3.77
CA CYS A 239 -8.76 -23.89 -4.04
C CYS A 239 -7.70 -23.29 -3.10
N SER A 240 -7.19 -24.05 -2.15
CA SER A 240 -6.08 -23.58 -1.31
C SER A 240 -4.76 -23.79 -2.03
N ALA A 241 -4.05 -22.70 -2.30
CA ALA A 241 -2.71 -22.78 -2.85
C ALA A 241 -1.73 -23.16 -1.74
N PRO A 242 -0.84 -24.13 -1.98
CA PRO A 242 0.14 -24.56 -0.99
C PRO A 242 1.32 -23.58 -0.95
N LEU A 243 1.06 -22.28 -0.66
CA LEU A 243 2.06 -21.23 -0.75
C LEU A 243 3.29 -21.51 0.12
N GLU A 244 3.12 -22.11 1.30
CA GLU A 244 4.23 -22.55 2.15
C GLU A 244 5.06 -23.64 1.45
N ALA A 245 4.43 -24.59 0.78
CA ALA A 245 5.12 -25.63 0.02
C ALA A 245 5.79 -25.03 -1.23
N LEU A 246 5.13 -24.10 -1.91
CA LEU A 246 5.69 -23.37 -3.06
C LEU A 246 6.91 -22.52 -2.65
N THR A 247 6.96 -22.01 -1.43
CA THR A 247 8.05 -21.17 -0.94
C THR A 247 9.13 -21.93 -0.17
N ALA A 248 8.81 -23.08 0.42
CA ALA A 248 9.70 -23.84 1.31
C ALA A 248 10.53 -24.93 0.60
N ALA A 249 10.05 -25.46 -0.52
CA ALA A 249 10.67 -26.63 -1.15
C ALA A 249 11.90 -26.28 -2.01
N GLY A 250 13.07 -26.77 -1.58
CA GLY A 250 14.28 -26.90 -2.38
C GLY A 250 15.17 -25.65 -2.46
N THR A 251 16.43 -25.89 -2.71
CA THR A 251 17.43 -24.90 -3.08
C THR A 251 17.17 -24.42 -4.50
N VAL A 252 16.28 -23.44 -4.64
CA VAL A 252 16.18 -22.71 -5.91
C VAL A 252 17.46 -21.89 -6.03
N PRO A 253 18.22 -21.94 -7.15
CA PRO A 253 19.32 -21.04 -7.38
C PRO A 253 18.86 -19.60 -7.20
N GLY A 254 19.62 -18.78 -6.48
CA GLY A 254 19.29 -17.37 -6.31
C GLY A 254 19.29 -16.65 -7.66
N LEU A 255 18.69 -15.49 -7.73
CA LEU A 255 18.81 -14.60 -8.87
C LEU A 255 20.30 -14.16 -9.01
N HIS A 256 20.98 -14.56 -10.06
CA HIS A 256 22.32 -14.06 -10.38
C HIS A 256 22.20 -12.96 -11.44
N LEU A 257 22.66 -11.78 -11.10
CA LEU A 257 23.05 -10.78 -12.10
C LEU A 257 24.42 -11.17 -12.64
N ASP A 258 24.60 -11.12 -13.95
CA ASP A 258 25.91 -11.34 -14.55
C ASP A 258 26.94 -10.46 -13.86
N THR A 259 28.02 -11.11 -13.42
CA THR A 259 29.04 -10.50 -12.54
C THR A 259 30.02 -9.62 -13.29
N GLU A 260 29.93 -9.55 -14.62
CA GLU A 260 30.75 -8.62 -15.38
C GLU A 260 30.35 -7.20 -15.07
N GLU A 261 31.26 -6.43 -14.50
CA GLU A 261 31.03 -5.00 -14.30
C GLU A 261 30.72 -4.38 -15.67
N PRO A 262 29.53 -3.77 -15.87
CA PRO A 262 29.25 -3.08 -17.10
C PRO A 262 30.25 -1.93 -17.25
N THR A 263 31.14 -2.04 -18.23
CA THR A 263 32.19 -1.05 -18.51
C THR A 263 31.67 0.19 -19.22
N GLY A 264 30.34 0.37 -19.32
CA GLY A 264 29.72 1.47 -20.05
C GLY A 264 29.19 2.60 -19.16
N ALA A 265 29.37 3.82 -19.60
CA ALA A 265 28.90 5.06 -18.95
C ALA A 265 27.35 5.21 -18.88
N ASP A 266 26.61 4.30 -19.51
CA ASP A 266 25.16 4.43 -19.76
C ASP A 266 24.26 3.96 -18.59
N GLY A 267 24.84 3.51 -17.51
CA GLY A 267 24.11 2.98 -16.34
C GLY A 267 23.98 3.97 -15.19
N THR A 268 23.71 5.25 -15.44
CA THR A 268 23.54 6.26 -14.38
C THR A 268 22.30 7.10 -14.57
N VAL A 269 21.77 7.62 -13.45
CA VAL A 269 20.68 8.59 -13.43
C VAL A 269 20.99 9.70 -12.43
N GLN A 270 20.56 10.92 -12.71
CA GLN A 270 20.76 12.07 -11.83
C GLN A 270 19.62 12.21 -10.80
N VAL A 271 19.96 12.44 -9.54
CA VAL A 271 19.03 12.79 -8.47
C VAL A 271 19.58 14.02 -7.75
N GLY A 272 19.06 15.19 -8.09
CA GLY A 272 19.66 16.46 -7.69
C GLY A 272 21.11 16.56 -8.18
N VAL A 273 22.04 16.79 -7.29
CA VAL A 273 23.48 16.87 -7.59
C VAL A 273 24.17 15.50 -7.61
N HIS A 274 23.45 14.43 -7.35
CA HIS A 274 24.01 13.09 -7.19
C HIS A 274 23.85 12.25 -8.45
N THR A 275 24.88 11.53 -8.82
CA THR A 275 24.84 10.50 -9.88
C THR A 275 24.64 9.12 -9.25
N VAL A 276 23.47 8.52 -9.48
CA VAL A 276 23.12 7.17 -9.01
C VAL A 276 23.49 6.15 -10.08
N ARG A 277 24.18 5.10 -9.68
CA ARG A 277 24.56 3.99 -10.56
C ARG A 277 23.46 2.94 -10.63
N LEU A 278 22.95 2.68 -11.82
CA LEU A 278 21.84 1.73 -12.04
C LEU A 278 22.24 0.28 -11.76
N ASP A 279 23.48 -0.13 -12.09
CA ASP A 279 24.02 -1.45 -11.75
C ASP A 279 24.03 -1.71 -10.23
N ARG A 280 24.37 -0.69 -9.45
CA ARG A 280 24.34 -0.76 -7.98
C ARG A 280 22.94 -0.79 -7.43
N LEU A 281 22.04 0.00 -8.03
CA LEU A 281 20.64 0.04 -7.65
C LEU A 281 19.93 -1.29 -7.92
N GLU A 282 20.21 -1.90 -9.07
CA GLU A 282 19.71 -3.21 -9.42
C GLU A 282 20.14 -4.29 -8.41
N ARG A 283 21.43 -4.26 -8.01
CA ARG A 283 21.94 -5.16 -6.97
C ARG A 283 21.30 -4.93 -5.59
N LEU A 284 21.00 -3.67 -5.24
CA LEU A 284 20.24 -3.37 -4.00
C LEU A 284 18.81 -3.92 -4.07
N ALA A 285 18.16 -3.79 -5.23
CA ALA A 285 16.84 -4.36 -5.46
C ALA A 285 16.87 -5.89 -5.39
N ALA A 286 17.88 -6.51 -5.98
CA ALA A 286 18.10 -7.95 -5.90
C ALA A 286 18.26 -8.44 -4.46
N ALA A 287 19.08 -7.76 -3.67
CA ALA A 287 19.26 -8.07 -2.25
C ALA A 287 17.95 -7.91 -1.44
N LEU A 288 17.14 -6.90 -1.79
CA LEU A 288 15.80 -6.73 -1.23
C LEU A 288 14.91 -7.94 -1.52
N LEU A 289 14.89 -8.40 -2.76
CA LEU A 289 14.01 -9.48 -3.22
C LEU A 289 14.43 -10.83 -2.64
N GLU A 290 15.72 -11.10 -2.51
CA GLU A 290 16.24 -12.32 -1.88
C GLU A 290 15.94 -12.37 -0.37
N GLY A 291 15.99 -11.21 0.30
CA GLY A 291 15.69 -11.11 1.72
C GLY A 291 14.22 -11.02 2.07
N SER A 292 13.34 -10.82 1.09
CA SER A 292 11.90 -10.68 1.29
C SER A 292 11.25 -11.98 1.70
N GLY A 293 10.15 -11.91 2.42
CA GLY A 293 9.37 -13.06 2.85
C GLY A 293 7.93 -12.68 3.16
N GLY A 294 6.99 -13.63 3.00
CA GLY A 294 5.56 -13.45 3.22
C GLY A 294 4.76 -13.14 1.95
N CYS A 295 3.43 -13.21 2.05
CA CYS A 295 2.54 -13.05 0.89
C CYS A 295 2.51 -11.64 0.31
N THR A 296 2.80 -10.61 1.10
CA THR A 296 2.81 -9.22 0.62
C THR A 296 4.10 -8.82 -0.09
N GLN A 297 5.21 -9.48 0.24
CA GLN A 297 6.52 -9.32 -0.41
C GLN A 297 7.20 -10.69 -0.54
N PRO A 298 6.73 -11.55 -1.44
CA PRO A 298 7.35 -12.84 -1.67
C PRO A 298 8.76 -12.64 -2.22
N SER A 299 9.67 -13.55 -1.88
CA SER A 299 10.99 -13.60 -2.50
C SER A 299 10.85 -13.88 -4.00
N TRP A 300 11.87 -13.52 -4.80
CA TRP A 300 11.84 -13.81 -6.23
C TRP A 300 11.67 -15.31 -6.51
N ARG A 301 12.27 -16.16 -5.69
CA ARG A 301 12.10 -17.62 -5.76
C ARG A 301 10.65 -18.06 -5.60
N ALA A 302 9.96 -17.45 -4.63
CA ALA A 302 8.53 -17.70 -4.42
C ALA A 302 7.70 -17.24 -5.62
N VAL A 303 8.02 -16.06 -6.16
CA VAL A 303 7.34 -15.51 -7.34
C VAL A 303 7.39 -16.48 -8.52
N VAL A 304 8.58 -16.98 -8.86
CA VAL A 304 8.76 -17.90 -10.00
C VAL A 304 7.95 -19.19 -9.83
N ARG A 305 7.94 -19.77 -8.63
CA ARG A 305 7.16 -20.99 -8.36
C ARG A 305 5.67 -20.77 -8.36
N VAL A 306 5.23 -19.64 -7.83
CA VAL A 306 3.81 -19.27 -7.85
C VAL A 306 3.33 -19.04 -9.27
N GLU A 307 4.18 -18.46 -10.16
CA GLU A 307 3.82 -18.31 -11.58
C GLU A 307 3.59 -19.65 -12.26
N GLU A 308 4.51 -20.60 -12.09
CA GLU A 308 4.38 -21.95 -12.67
C GLU A 308 3.06 -22.58 -12.21
N TRP A 309 2.78 -22.51 -10.91
CA TRP A 309 1.53 -23.02 -10.35
C TRP A 309 0.29 -22.29 -10.90
N PHE A 310 0.34 -20.97 -11.08
CA PHE A 310 -0.76 -20.21 -11.69
C PHE A 310 -1.00 -20.61 -13.13
N LEU A 311 0.03 -20.76 -13.93
CA LEU A 311 -0.08 -21.17 -15.33
C LEU A 311 -0.73 -22.55 -15.43
N GLU A 312 -0.34 -23.50 -14.60
CA GLU A 312 -0.99 -24.83 -14.52
C GLU A 312 -2.45 -24.73 -14.10
N LEU A 313 -2.76 -23.92 -13.08
CA LEU A 313 -4.12 -23.69 -12.63
C LEU A 313 -5.00 -23.10 -13.75
N LEU A 314 -4.52 -22.06 -14.41
CA LEU A 314 -5.25 -21.41 -15.49
C LEU A 314 -5.47 -22.36 -16.69
N ALA A 315 -4.49 -23.18 -17.01
CA ALA A 315 -4.60 -24.20 -18.04
C ALA A 315 -5.64 -25.29 -17.70
N ALA A 316 -5.75 -25.66 -16.42
CA ALA A 316 -6.74 -26.63 -15.95
C ALA A 316 -8.16 -26.03 -15.88
N VAL A 317 -8.31 -24.83 -15.33
CA VAL A 317 -9.62 -24.18 -15.12
C VAL A 317 -10.18 -23.55 -16.40
N ARG A 318 -9.32 -22.98 -17.23
CA ARG A 318 -9.65 -22.24 -18.47
C ARG A 318 -10.63 -21.07 -18.25
N PRO A 319 -10.33 -20.16 -17.33
CA PRO A 319 -11.23 -19.05 -17.05
C PRO A 319 -11.22 -18.02 -18.17
N HIS A 320 -12.36 -17.34 -18.37
CA HIS A 320 -12.43 -16.14 -19.20
C HIS A 320 -11.92 -14.90 -18.46
N THR A 321 -12.06 -14.90 -17.13
CA THR A 321 -11.71 -13.75 -16.31
C THR A 321 -10.90 -14.18 -15.07
N VAL A 322 -9.85 -13.41 -14.78
CA VAL A 322 -9.14 -13.44 -13.50
C VAL A 322 -9.52 -12.20 -12.69
N LEU A 323 -10.13 -12.42 -11.53
CA LEU A 323 -10.63 -11.39 -10.63
C LEU A 323 -9.66 -11.19 -9.46
N LEU A 324 -9.18 -9.97 -9.29
CA LEU A 324 -8.21 -9.57 -8.29
C LEU A 324 -8.81 -8.48 -7.38
N SER A 325 -8.30 -8.38 -6.17
CA SER A 325 -8.59 -7.24 -5.29
C SER A 325 -7.38 -6.32 -5.10
N ASN A 326 -6.22 -6.73 -5.59
CA ASN A 326 -4.99 -5.95 -5.52
C ASN A 326 -3.99 -6.50 -6.54
N ASP A 327 -3.84 -5.85 -7.66
CA ASP A 327 -2.85 -6.18 -8.70
C ASP A 327 -1.55 -5.37 -8.58
N THR A 328 -1.45 -4.46 -7.60
CA THR A 328 -0.22 -3.70 -7.32
C THR A 328 0.80 -4.49 -6.51
N SER A 329 0.37 -5.57 -5.85
CA SER A 329 1.25 -6.47 -5.12
C SER A 329 1.99 -7.42 -6.08
N PRO A 330 3.14 -7.98 -5.70
CA PRO A 330 3.86 -8.93 -6.54
C PRO A 330 3.01 -10.12 -7.01
N LEU A 331 2.20 -10.70 -6.12
CA LEU A 331 1.33 -11.82 -6.48
C LEU A 331 0.21 -11.39 -7.44
N GLY A 332 -0.35 -10.20 -7.25
CA GLY A 332 -1.39 -9.67 -8.11
C GLY A 332 -0.86 -9.29 -9.50
N ALA A 333 0.31 -8.65 -9.58
CA ALA A 333 0.97 -8.33 -10.84
C ALA A 333 1.30 -9.62 -11.63
N LEU A 334 1.84 -10.63 -10.93
CA LEU A 334 2.13 -11.94 -11.50
C LEU A 334 0.87 -12.62 -12.04
N ALA A 335 -0.22 -12.60 -11.27
CA ALA A 335 -1.49 -13.18 -11.68
C ALA A 335 -2.10 -12.45 -12.88
N ALA A 336 -1.99 -11.13 -12.95
CA ALA A 336 -2.43 -10.34 -14.10
C ALA A 336 -1.62 -10.73 -15.35
N HIS A 337 -0.30 -10.84 -15.25
CA HIS A 337 0.56 -11.28 -16.35
C HIS A 337 0.23 -12.70 -16.82
N ALA A 338 0.10 -13.65 -15.89
CA ALA A 338 -0.24 -15.03 -16.22
C ALA A 338 -1.61 -15.15 -16.88
N ALA A 339 -2.60 -14.36 -16.43
CA ALA A 339 -3.94 -14.30 -17.02
C ALA A 339 -3.90 -13.83 -18.47
N GLU A 340 -3.18 -12.74 -18.77
CA GLU A 340 -3.03 -12.22 -20.13
C GLU A 340 -2.36 -13.24 -21.07
N ARG A 341 -1.31 -13.89 -20.60
CA ARG A 341 -0.66 -14.96 -21.38
C ARG A 341 -1.59 -16.12 -21.67
N HIS A 342 -2.53 -16.39 -20.78
CA HIS A 342 -3.55 -17.43 -20.94
C HIS A 342 -4.73 -16.97 -21.80
N GLY A 343 -4.81 -15.70 -22.16
CA GLY A 343 -5.92 -15.11 -22.91
C GLY A 343 -7.13 -14.75 -22.04
N ALA A 344 -6.99 -14.76 -20.71
CA ALA A 344 -8.06 -14.37 -19.80
C ALA A 344 -8.04 -12.85 -19.54
N THR A 345 -9.19 -12.24 -19.45
CA THR A 345 -9.35 -10.82 -19.09
C THR A 345 -9.11 -10.63 -17.59
N THR A 346 -8.42 -9.55 -17.23
CA THR A 346 -8.15 -9.23 -15.82
C THR A 346 -9.06 -8.11 -15.31
N VAL A 347 -9.63 -8.31 -14.13
CA VAL A 347 -10.46 -7.33 -13.43
C VAL A 347 -9.91 -7.15 -12.02
N THR A 348 -9.50 -5.94 -11.66
CA THR A 348 -9.11 -5.61 -10.29
C THR A 348 -10.16 -4.73 -9.63
N VAL A 349 -10.60 -5.13 -8.44
CA VAL A 349 -11.51 -4.36 -7.58
C VAL A 349 -10.73 -3.75 -6.42
N GLN A 350 -10.73 -2.44 -6.33
CA GLN A 350 -10.07 -1.71 -5.24
C GLN A 350 -10.55 -2.21 -3.87
N HIS A 351 -9.67 -2.82 -3.08
CA HIS A 351 -10.02 -3.42 -1.78
C HIS A 351 -9.97 -2.45 -0.59
N GLY A 352 -9.24 -1.34 -0.71
CA GLY A 352 -9.05 -0.33 0.33
C GLY A 352 -8.92 1.06 -0.25
N ALA A 353 -9.13 2.07 0.58
CA ALA A 353 -8.98 3.45 0.15
C ALA A 353 -7.52 3.73 -0.27
N TRP A 354 -7.38 4.37 -1.41
CA TRP A 354 -6.08 4.88 -1.84
C TRP A 354 -5.79 6.23 -1.16
N ILE A 355 -4.53 6.42 -0.86
CA ILE A 355 -3.99 7.70 -0.46
C ILE A 355 -3.14 8.18 -1.64
N PRO A 356 -3.61 9.13 -2.47
CA PRO A 356 -2.94 9.52 -3.71
C PRO A 356 -1.48 9.93 -3.50
N GLU A 357 -1.20 10.53 -2.35
CA GLU A 357 0.14 10.95 -1.96
C GLU A 357 1.04 9.82 -1.43
N ALA A 358 0.48 8.63 -1.25
CA ALA A 358 1.28 7.47 -0.88
C ALA A 358 1.98 6.94 -2.12
N VAL A 359 3.17 7.43 -2.39
CA VAL A 359 4.06 7.04 -3.50
C VAL A 359 4.28 5.51 -3.64
N ALA A 360 3.56 4.71 -2.84
CA ALA A 360 3.73 3.27 -2.76
C ALA A 360 2.90 2.45 -3.77
N TRP A 361 1.93 3.05 -4.49
CA TRP A 361 0.95 2.30 -5.28
C TRP A 361 0.90 2.61 -6.78
N PRO A 362 1.98 2.85 -7.50
CA PRO A 362 1.90 3.41 -8.84
C PRO A 362 1.97 2.37 -9.95
N ALA A 363 1.36 1.20 -9.80
CA ALA A 363 1.27 0.21 -10.86
C ALA A 363 -0.01 -0.61 -10.73
N LEU A 364 -0.93 -0.39 -11.65
CA LEU A 364 -2.14 -1.18 -11.85
C LEU A 364 -1.98 -1.95 -13.16
N HIS A 365 -2.06 -3.26 -13.09
CA HIS A 365 -1.72 -4.15 -14.19
C HIS A 365 -2.94 -4.71 -14.94
N SER A 366 -4.12 -4.66 -14.32
CA SER A 366 -5.33 -5.24 -14.88
C SER A 366 -5.92 -4.41 -16.02
N ARG A 367 -6.60 -5.10 -16.95
CA ARG A 367 -7.32 -4.49 -18.05
C ARG A 367 -8.55 -3.69 -17.57
N HIS A 368 -9.29 -4.20 -16.59
CA HIS A 368 -10.43 -3.50 -16.00
C HIS A 368 -10.12 -3.19 -14.53
N ILE A 369 -10.25 -1.93 -14.18
CA ILE A 369 -9.95 -1.43 -12.84
C ILE A 369 -11.23 -0.83 -12.25
N VAL A 370 -11.77 -1.48 -11.24
CA VAL A 370 -12.95 -1.01 -10.51
C VAL A 370 -12.50 -0.20 -9.31
N VAL A 371 -12.88 1.08 -9.28
CA VAL A 371 -12.56 2.03 -8.22
C VAL A 371 -13.80 2.35 -7.38
N MET A 372 -13.56 2.81 -6.13
CA MET A 372 -14.64 3.09 -5.17
C MET A 372 -15.44 4.33 -5.55
N GLY A 373 -14.78 5.43 -5.88
CA GLY A 373 -15.40 6.73 -6.12
C GLY A 373 -14.68 7.54 -7.18
N ASP A 374 -15.27 8.68 -7.53
CA ASP A 374 -14.76 9.54 -8.61
C ASP A 374 -13.36 10.08 -8.30
N ARG A 375 -13.02 10.28 -7.02
CA ARG A 375 -11.70 10.73 -6.58
C ARG A 375 -10.57 9.77 -6.93
N ASP A 376 -10.88 8.47 -7.09
CA ASP A 376 -9.88 7.45 -7.37
C ASP A 376 -9.58 7.29 -8.86
N VAL A 377 -10.36 7.95 -9.74
CA VAL A 377 -10.22 7.84 -11.21
C VAL A 377 -8.90 8.46 -11.70
N ALA A 378 -8.55 9.66 -11.23
CA ALA A 378 -7.33 10.33 -11.66
C ALA A 378 -6.07 9.57 -11.20
N PRO A 379 -5.93 9.15 -9.94
CA PRO A 379 -4.85 8.27 -9.51
C PRO A 379 -4.80 6.95 -10.30
N ALA A 380 -5.95 6.32 -10.58
CA ALA A 380 -5.99 5.09 -11.36
C ALA A 380 -5.41 5.29 -12.77
N ARG A 381 -5.78 6.39 -13.44
CA ARG A 381 -5.24 6.74 -14.78
C ARG A 381 -3.73 6.95 -14.77
N GLU A 382 -3.21 7.56 -13.73
CA GLU A 382 -1.77 7.77 -13.56
C GLU A 382 -1.03 6.45 -13.32
N TRP A 383 -1.64 5.53 -12.55
CA TRP A 383 -0.98 4.31 -12.11
C TRP A 383 -1.15 3.12 -13.06
N VAL A 384 -2.05 3.21 -14.02
CA VAL A 384 -2.30 2.12 -14.96
C VAL A 384 -1.09 1.84 -15.84
N ARG A 385 -0.78 0.56 -16.03
CA ARG A 385 0.30 0.05 -16.90
C ARG A 385 -0.21 -0.71 -18.11
N HIS A 386 -1.42 -1.26 -18.02
CA HIS A 386 -2.02 -1.97 -19.13
C HIS A 386 -2.45 -0.98 -20.24
N PRO A 387 -2.00 -1.17 -21.50
CA PRO A 387 -2.22 -0.19 -22.59
C PRO A 387 -3.71 -0.03 -22.98
N LYS A 388 -4.54 -1.02 -22.69
CA LYS A 388 -5.98 -1.02 -22.98
C LYS A 388 -6.80 -0.99 -21.69
N ALA A 389 -6.30 -0.35 -20.63
CA ALA A 389 -7.01 -0.32 -19.37
C ALA A 389 -8.28 0.52 -19.44
N GLU A 390 -9.31 0.01 -18.79
CA GLU A 390 -10.60 0.70 -18.59
C GLU A 390 -10.84 0.88 -17.09
N ILE A 391 -11.25 2.08 -16.67
CA ILE A 391 -11.52 2.40 -15.27
C ILE A 391 -13.04 2.53 -15.09
N HIS A 392 -13.57 1.80 -14.12
CA HIS A 392 -15.00 1.72 -13.81
C HIS A 392 -15.25 2.19 -12.37
N VAL A 393 -16.18 3.13 -12.19
CA VAL A 393 -16.57 3.61 -10.85
C VAL A 393 -17.82 2.85 -10.44
N LEU A 394 -17.64 1.72 -9.72
CA LEU A 394 -18.73 0.82 -9.32
C LEU A 394 -18.87 0.66 -7.79
N GLY A 395 -18.09 1.43 -7.02
CA GLY A 395 -18.10 1.31 -5.57
C GLY A 395 -17.26 0.14 -5.07
N GLN A 396 -17.62 -0.37 -3.90
CA GLN A 396 -16.88 -1.44 -3.22
C GLN A 396 -17.82 -2.58 -2.80
N PRO A 397 -17.69 -3.77 -3.38
CA PRO A 397 -18.59 -4.91 -3.12
C PRO A 397 -18.80 -5.26 -1.65
N ARG A 398 -17.75 -5.22 -0.83
CA ARG A 398 -17.88 -5.51 0.61
C ARG A 398 -18.73 -4.49 1.38
N PHE A 399 -18.97 -3.31 0.80
CA PHE A 399 -19.79 -2.28 1.43
C PHE A 399 -21.29 -2.51 1.25
N ASP A 400 -21.69 -3.40 0.35
CA ASP A 400 -23.10 -3.76 0.20
C ASP A 400 -23.67 -4.34 1.51
N ALA A 401 -22.83 -5.00 2.31
CA ALA A 401 -23.20 -5.48 3.64
C ALA A 401 -23.43 -4.38 4.69
N LEU A 402 -23.09 -3.10 4.41
CA LEU A 402 -23.33 -1.99 5.35
C LEU A 402 -24.81 -1.75 5.57
N ALA A 403 -25.65 -1.98 4.55
CA ALA A 403 -27.11 -1.85 4.66
C ALA A 403 -27.73 -2.76 5.74
N GLY A 404 -27.08 -3.87 6.06
CA GLY A 404 -27.51 -4.82 7.09
C GLY A 404 -27.01 -4.52 8.51
N LEU A 405 -26.24 -3.47 8.72
CA LEU A 405 -25.72 -3.15 10.05
C LEU A 405 -26.82 -2.58 10.95
N GLY A 406 -27.05 -3.25 12.07
CA GLY A 406 -28.04 -2.82 13.08
C GLY A 406 -27.57 -1.63 13.90
N ARG A 407 -28.01 -0.42 13.55
CA ARG A 407 -27.63 0.84 14.24
C ARG A 407 -27.90 0.76 15.74
N GLU A 408 -29.10 0.35 16.13
CA GLU A 408 -29.49 0.27 17.54
C GLU A 408 -28.67 -0.75 18.34
N ALA A 409 -28.34 -1.90 17.72
CA ALA A 409 -27.52 -2.92 18.35
C ALA A 409 -26.10 -2.42 18.62
N GLN A 410 -25.51 -1.73 17.62
CA GLN A 410 -24.19 -1.13 17.76
C GLN A 410 -24.22 0.02 18.79
N HIS A 411 -25.25 0.87 18.77
CA HIS A 411 -25.37 1.95 19.74
C HIS A 411 -25.47 1.42 21.18
N ARG A 412 -26.29 0.40 21.43
CA ARG A 412 -26.37 -0.27 22.73
C ARG A 412 -25.04 -0.89 23.17
N TYR A 413 -24.31 -1.49 22.23
CA TYR A 413 -22.97 -2.02 22.51
C TYR A 413 -22.02 -0.90 22.97
N LEU A 414 -22.00 0.23 22.28
CA LEU A 414 -21.16 1.39 22.62
C LEU A 414 -21.57 1.99 23.99
N GLN A 415 -22.87 2.12 24.26
CA GLN A 415 -23.40 2.57 25.55
C GLN A 415 -22.95 1.63 26.69
N ASN A 416 -23.04 0.33 26.48
CA ASN A 416 -22.61 -0.66 27.49
C ASN A 416 -21.13 -0.56 27.78
N LEU A 417 -20.28 -0.39 26.76
CA LEU A 417 -18.85 -0.18 26.94
C LEU A 417 -18.52 1.06 27.79
N LEU A 418 -19.29 2.12 27.65
CA LEU A 418 -19.09 3.37 28.38
C LEU A 418 -19.80 3.40 29.73
N GLY A 419 -20.51 2.32 30.10
CA GLY A 419 -21.29 2.28 31.34
C GLY A 419 -22.43 3.32 31.37
N ALA A 420 -23.04 3.59 30.23
CA ALA A 420 -24.03 4.66 30.04
C ALA A 420 -25.41 4.33 30.62
N GLY A 421 -25.57 3.23 31.35
CA GLY A 421 -26.86 2.87 31.99
C GLY A 421 -27.30 3.74 33.16
N ASN A 422 -26.52 4.75 33.57
CA ASN A 422 -26.79 5.63 34.68
C ASN A 422 -27.06 7.08 34.20
N GLU A 423 -27.80 7.86 34.94
CA GLU A 423 -28.12 9.28 34.63
C GLU A 423 -26.90 10.17 34.34
N SER A 424 -25.70 9.74 34.73
CA SER A 424 -24.43 10.43 34.50
C SER A 424 -23.67 9.94 33.25
N GLY A 425 -24.25 9.13 32.35
CA GLY A 425 -23.61 8.64 31.13
C GLY A 425 -23.41 9.70 30.06
N PRO A 426 -22.58 9.42 29.03
CA PRO A 426 -22.45 10.32 27.89
C PRO A 426 -23.77 10.39 27.09
N GLU A 427 -24.08 11.57 26.58
CA GLU A 427 -25.25 11.82 25.72
C GLU A 427 -24.98 11.44 24.27
N ARG A 428 -23.73 11.51 23.88
CA ARG A 428 -23.24 11.22 22.52
C ARG A 428 -21.95 10.45 22.55
N ILE A 429 -21.72 9.66 21.53
CA ILE A 429 -20.59 8.75 21.43
C ILE A 429 -19.79 9.03 20.17
N ALA A 430 -18.53 9.40 20.35
CA ALA A 430 -17.55 9.43 19.29
C ALA A 430 -16.80 8.08 19.23
N VAL A 431 -16.59 7.55 18.02
CA VAL A 431 -15.76 6.36 17.78
C VAL A 431 -14.47 6.78 17.09
N TRP A 432 -13.34 6.46 17.68
CA TRP A 432 -12.04 6.68 17.04
C TRP A 432 -11.58 5.41 16.34
N ALA A 433 -11.66 5.39 15.00
CA ALA A 433 -11.16 4.29 14.15
C ALA A 433 -9.64 4.40 14.01
N CYS A 434 -8.91 3.67 14.85
CA CYS A 434 -7.45 3.76 14.95
C CYS A 434 -6.73 3.13 13.77
N GLN A 435 -5.53 3.63 13.50
CA GLN A 435 -4.54 3.05 12.59
C GLN A 435 -3.36 2.50 13.41
N PRO A 436 -2.59 1.53 12.90
CA PRO A 436 -1.47 0.91 13.61
C PRO A 436 -0.25 1.84 13.69
N PHE A 437 -0.44 3.01 14.27
CA PHE A 437 0.62 3.99 14.48
C PHE A 437 1.42 3.69 15.75
N GLY A 438 2.63 4.24 15.81
CA GLY A 438 3.45 4.15 17.01
C GLY A 438 2.82 4.88 18.22
N PRO A 439 3.18 4.49 19.46
CA PRO A 439 2.54 4.98 20.68
C PRO A 439 2.58 6.51 20.83
N GLN A 440 3.64 7.17 20.42
CA GLN A 440 3.75 8.63 20.50
C GLN A 440 2.74 9.34 19.59
N ARG A 441 2.57 8.83 18.36
CA ARG A 441 1.62 9.38 17.39
C ARG A 441 0.18 9.17 17.86
N LEU A 442 -0.15 7.97 18.36
CA LEU A 442 -1.45 7.68 18.95
C LEU A 442 -1.73 8.58 20.16
N GLN A 443 -0.74 8.78 21.03
CA GLN A 443 -0.89 9.67 22.18
C GLN A 443 -1.21 11.11 21.76
N ALA A 444 -0.48 11.64 20.79
CA ALA A 444 -0.70 13.00 20.31
C ALA A 444 -2.05 13.18 19.59
N GLN A 445 -2.54 12.13 18.90
CA GLN A 445 -3.91 12.12 18.34
C GLN A 445 -4.96 12.08 19.45
N ALA A 446 -4.77 11.21 20.44
CA ALA A 446 -5.67 11.11 21.59
C ALA A 446 -5.78 12.43 22.36
N ASP A 447 -4.67 13.15 22.56
CA ASP A 447 -4.66 14.43 23.26
C ASP A 447 -5.55 15.47 22.55
N ILE A 448 -5.49 15.55 21.22
CA ILE A 448 -6.34 16.44 20.42
C ILE A 448 -7.80 16.03 20.51
N ILE A 449 -8.10 14.73 20.37
CA ILE A 449 -9.47 14.21 20.42
C ILE A 449 -10.08 14.47 21.79
N LEU A 450 -9.39 14.11 22.86
CA LEU A 450 -9.89 14.24 24.23
C LEU A 450 -10.09 15.69 24.64
N ASP A 451 -9.17 16.59 24.28
CA ASP A 451 -9.33 18.01 24.55
C ASP A 451 -10.49 18.61 23.74
N GLY A 452 -10.67 18.17 22.49
CA GLY A 452 -11.81 18.54 21.66
C GLY A 452 -13.14 18.09 22.24
N LEU A 453 -13.24 16.85 22.72
CA LEU A 453 -14.44 16.32 23.37
C LEU A 453 -14.80 17.08 24.66
N ARG A 454 -13.80 17.51 25.46
CA ARG A 454 -14.01 18.32 26.67
C ARG A 454 -14.54 19.73 26.36
N ARG A 455 -14.16 20.29 25.21
CA ARG A 455 -14.55 21.62 24.76
C ARG A 455 -15.91 21.65 24.06
N ALA A 456 -16.31 20.53 23.47
CA ALA A 456 -17.57 20.39 22.74
C ALA A 456 -18.77 20.50 23.68
N ARG A 457 -19.89 20.99 23.14
CA ARG A 457 -21.15 21.09 23.87
C ARG A 457 -21.77 19.71 24.13
N GLY A 458 -22.30 19.51 25.32
CA GLY A 458 -22.88 18.24 25.76
C GLY A 458 -21.85 17.27 26.30
N ARG A 459 -22.32 16.12 26.78
CA ARG A 459 -21.47 15.09 27.36
C ARG A 459 -21.13 14.06 26.29
N TRP A 460 -19.89 14.07 25.82
CA TRP A 460 -19.37 13.11 24.85
C TRP A 460 -18.61 11.97 25.53
N GLY A 461 -18.83 10.75 25.05
CA GLY A 461 -17.98 9.59 25.34
C GLY A 461 -17.11 9.21 24.16
N LEU A 462 -15.98 8.56 24.40
CA LEU A 462 -15.05 8.08 23.38
C LEU A 462 -14.91 6.56 23.41
N VAL A 463 -15.26 5.89 22.33
CA VAL A 463 -14.91 4.49 22.13
C VAL A 463 -13.74 4.41 21.16
N ILE A 464 -12.64 3.85 21.63
CA ILE A 464 -11.43 3.59 20.82
C ILE A 464 -11.63 2.24 20.14
N ALA A 465 -11.64 2.23 18.81
CA ALA A 465 -11.68 1.00 18.00
C ALA A 465 -10.29 0.69 17.44
N PRO A 466 -9.53 -0.25 18.05
CA PRO A 466 -8.19 -0.58 17.63
C PRO A 466 -8.15 -1.15 16.21
N HIS A 467 -7.05 -0.91 15.50
CA HIS A 467 -6.78 -1.61 14.25
C HIS A 467 -6.51 -3.11 14.54
N PRO A 468 -6.98 -4.05 13.71
CA PRO A 468 -6.78 -5.50 13.93
C PRO A 468 -5.32 -5.91 14.16
N ALA A 469 -4.38 -5.24 13.49
CA ALA A 469 -2.95 -5.46 13.69
C ALA A 469 -2.39 -4.85 15.00
N GLN A 470 -3.23 -4.21 15.82
CA GLN A 470 -2.81 -3.50 17.02
C GLN A 470 -3.63 -3.95 18.22
N GLY A 471 -2.99 -4.60 19.17
CA GLY A 471 -3.68 -5.02 20.40
C GLY A 471 -4.16 -3.82 21.25
N GLY A 472 -5.28 -3.98 21.95
CA GLY A 472 -5.88 -2.95 22.81
C GLY A 472 -4.96 -2.47 23.95
N ARG A 473 -3.94 -3.24 24.31
CA ARG A 473 -3.00 -2.91 25.41
C ARG A 473 -2.27 -1.57 25.23
N VAL A 474 -2.05 -1.11 24.00
CA VAL A 474 -1.40 0.18 23.73
C VAL A 474 -2.22 1.34 24.28
N PHE A 475 -3.54 1.17 24.43
CA PHE A 475 -4.47 2.19 24.92
C PHE A 475 -4.65 2.18 26.45
N ASN A 476 -4.11 1.18 27.18
CA ASN A 476 -4.25 1.07 28.63
C ASN A 476 -3.78 2.33 29.40
N ARG A 477 -2.79 3.04 28.83
CA ARG A 477 -2.30 4.29 29.43
C ARG A 477 -3.30 5.44 29.27
N LEU A 478 -4.04 5.46 28.18
CA LEU A 478 -5.11 6.43 27.94
C LEU A 478 -6.31 6.19 28.87
N LEU A 479 -6.70 4.93 29.04
CA LEU A 479 -7.82 4.52 29.89
C LEU A 479 -7.61 4.80 31.39
N ARG A 480 -6.37 4.97 31.83
CA ARG A 480 -6.03 5.30 33.22
C ARG A 480 -6.13 6.80 33.55
N ARG A 481 -6.58 7.62 32.59
CA ARG A 481 -6.82 9.04 32.83
C ARG A 481 -8.17 9.19 33.53
N ASP A 482 -8.14 9.63 34.77
CA ASP A 482 -9.35 9.92 35.53
C ASP A 482 -10.08 11.14 34.96
N GLY A 483 -11.40 11.09 34.96
CA GLY A 483 -12.25 12.21 34.58
C GLY A 483 -12.99 12.03 33.25
N GLU A 484 -13.70 13.09 32.83
CA GLU A 484 -14.41 13.12 31.55
C GLU A 484 -13.48 13.56 30.40
N PRO A 485 -13.71 13.09 29.15
CA PRO A 485 -14.80 12.21 28.72
C PRO A 485 -14.62 10.76 29.15
N ARG A 486 -15.71 10.02 29.36
CA ARG A 486 -15.66 8.57 29.57
C ARG A 486 -15.08 7.90 28.35
N MET A 487 -14.18 6.94 28.57
CA MET A 487 -13.47 6.23 27.51
C MET A 487 -13.57 4.72 27.66
N ALA A 488 -13.68 4.02 26.54
CA ALA A 488 -13.59 2.57 26.48
C ALA A 488 -12.83 2.13 25.22
N VAL A 489 -12.36 0.88 25.22
CA VAL A 489 -11.75 0.25 24.04
C VAL A 489 -12.70 -0.83 23.57
N ALA A 490 -13.05 -0.81 22.29
CA ALA A 490 -13.87 -1.85 21.68
C ALA A 490 -13.09 -3.18 21.60
N ASP A 491 -13.80 -4.30 21.66
CA ASP A 491 -13.21 -5.61 21.44
C ASP A 491 -12.60 -5.63 20.02
N PRO A 492 -11.31 -5.99 19.86
CA PRO A 492 -10.66 -6.07 18.55
C PRO A 492 -11.39 -6.98 17.56
N ARG A 493 -12.14 -8.00 18.05
CA ARG A 493 -12.96 -8.90 17.21
C ARG A 493 -14.19 -8.21 16.64
N VAL A 494 -14.75 -7.23 17.35
CA VAL A 494 -15.85 -6.37 16.87
C VAL A 494 -15.32 -5.34 15.87
N GLY A 495 -14.11 -4.84 16.14
CA GLY A 495 -13.42 -3.87 15.31
C GLY A 495 -14.16 -2.55 15.14
N ALA A 496 -13.62 -1.66 14.32
CA ALA A 496 -14.25 -0.37 14.06
C ALA A 496 -15.61 -0.54 13.36
N ARG A 497 -15.74 -1.45 12.40
CA ARG A 497 -16.96 -1.67 11.61
C ARG A 497 -18.17 -2.04 12.50
N GLY A 498 -17.95 -2.77 13.58
CA GLY A 498 -19.01 -3.10 14.55
C GLY A 498 -19.41 -1.95 15.46
N CYS A 499 -18.80 -0.76 15.29
CA CYS A 499 -19.04 0.44 16.08
C CYS A 499 -19.61 1.61 15.26
N LEU A 500 -19.40 1.62 13.93
CA LEU A 500 -19.62 2.81 13.08
C LEU A 500 -21.08 3.25 13.06
N ALA A 501 -22.00 2.32 12.78
CA ALA A 501 -23.42 2.64 12.62
C ALA A 501 -24.06 3.15 13.91
N GLY A 502 -23.52 2.77 15.06
CA GLY A 502 -24.02 3.18 16.38
C GLY A 502 -23.39 4.46 16.92
N ALA A 503 -22.40 5.01 16.24
CA ALA A 503 -21.73 6.24 16.66
C ALA A 503 -22.51 7.49 16.26
N ASP A 504 -22.37 8.57 17.05
CA ASP A 504 -22.84 9.92 16.67
C ASP A 504 -21.81 10.65 15.82
N ALA A 505 -20.52 10.31 15.96
CA ALA A 505 -19.43 10.80 15.14
C ALA A 505 -18.29 9.77 15.07
N VAL A 506 -17.55 9.78 13.98
CA VAL A 506 -16.35 8.94 13.79
C VAL A 506 -15.13 9.82 13.60
N VAL A 507 -14.07 9.56 14.37
CA VAL A 507 -12.76 10.19 14.17
C VAL A 507 -11.85 9.23 13.41
N SER A 508 -11.30 9.68 12.31
CA SER A 508 -10.41 8.89 11.45
C SER A 508 -9.24 9.72 10.94
N VAL A 509 -8.12 9.07 10.67
CA VAL A 509 -6.98 9.69 9.96
C VAL A 509 -6.95 9.17 8.53
N SER A 510 -6.63 7.88 8.36
CA SER A 510 -6.47 7.23 7.04
C SER A 510 -7.14 5.85 7.01
N SER A 511 -8.12 5.60 7.87
CA SER A 511 -8.85 4.34 7.89
C SER A 511 -9.97 4.32 6.85
N THR A 512 -10.07 3.26 6.08
CA THR A 512 -11.23 3.01 5.19
C THR A 512 -12.58 3.05 5.96
N CYS A 513 -12.55 2.82 7.28
CA CYS A 513 -13.72 3.00 8.14
C CYS A 513 -14.29 4.43 8.12
N GLY A 514 -13.46 5.44 7.77
CA GLY A 514 -13.97 6.80 7.53
C GLY A 514 -14.93 6.84 6.34
N ILE A 515 -14.62 6.14 5.25
CA ILE A 515 -15.53 6.02 4.10
C ILE A 515 -16.79 5.25 4.51
N GLU A 516 -16.63 4.11 5.21
CA GLU A 516 -17.78 3.32 5.68
C GLU A 516 -18.71 4.16 6.59
N ALA A 517 -18.16 5.02 7.43
CA ALA A 517 -18.95 5.93 8.27
C ALA A 517 -19.73 6.96 7.41
N VAL A 518 -19.08 7.55 6.40
CA VAL A 518 -19.75 8.46 5.45
C VAL A 518 -20.94 7.77 4.79
N LEU A 519 -20.76 6.53 4.33
CA LEU A 519 -21.82 5.74 3.68
C LEU A 519 -22.99 5.39 4.63
N LEU A 520 -22.71 5.31 5.93
CA LEU A 520 -23.71 5.07 6.98
C LEU A 520 -24.39 6.35 7.48
N ASP A 521 -24.16 7.50 6.84
CA ASP A 521 -24.62 8.83 7.24
C ASP A 521 -24.17 9.19 8.68
N VAL A 522 -22.97 8.74 9.06
CA VAL A 522 -22.33 9.09 10.32
C VAL A 522 -21.26 10.14 10.05
N PRO A 523 -21.35 11.32 10.70
CA PRO A 523 -20.38 12.40 10.51
C PRO A 523 -18.94 11.97 10.82
N VAL A 524 -18.01 12.33 9.94
CA VAL A 524 -16.60 12.00 10.07
C VAL A 524 -15.77 13.23 10.40
N LEU A 525 -14.93 13.12 11.40
CA LEU A 525 -13.89 14.07 11.75
C LEU A 525 -12.57 13.52 11.24
N GLU A 526 -12.05 14.12 10.16
CA GLU A 526 -10.76 13.72 9.59
C GLU A 526 -9.63 14.45 10.32
N LEU A 527 -8.86 13.70 11.11
CA LEU A 527 -7.75 14.25 11.87
C LEU A 527 -6.52 14.45 10.99
N ASP A 528 -6.27 15.70 10.59
CA ASP A 528 -5.22 16.12 9.65
C ASP A 528 -4.10 16.88 10.39
N ARG A 529 -3.27 16.14 11.14
CA ARG A 529 -2.13 16.73 11.83
C ARG A 529 -0.94 16.90 10.87
N PRO A 530 -0.06 17.87 11.12
CA PRO A 530 1.20 17.96 10.38
C PRO A 530 1.97 16.63 10.38
N GLY A 531 2.30 16.12 9.20
CA GLY A 531 2.98 14.83 9.01
C GLY A 531 2.06 13.60 8.99
N ASP A 532 0.77 13.73 9.31
CA ASP A 532 -0.21 12.68 9.09
C ASP A 532 -0.63 12.65 7.61
N ARG A 533 -0.91 11.46 7.07
CA ARG A 533 -1.52 11.28 5.76
C ARG A 533 -2.97 10.88 5.99
N THR A 534 -3.88 11.69 5.49
CA THR A 534 -5.31 11.44 5.59
C THR A 534 -5.85 10.74 4.34
N LEU A 535 -7.11 10.36 4.36
CA LEU A 535 -7.81 9.90 3.16
C LEU A 535 -8.20 11.06 2.23
N GLY A 536 -8.13 12.31 2.67
CA GLY A 536 -8.59 13.47 1.92
C GLY A 536 -10.12 13.56 1.86
N LEU A 537 -10.84 12.98 2.81
CA LEU A 537 -12.31 13.04 2.84
C LEU A 537 -12.81 14.48 2.98
N ALA A 538 -12.12 15.28 3.77
CA ALA A 538 -12.44 16.70 3.95
C ALA A 538 -12.22 17.54 2.67
N GLU A 539 -11.34 17.12 1.80
CA GLU A 539 -11.11 17.77 0.50
C GLU A 539 -12.30 17.59 -0.45
N HIS A 540 -13.04 16.51 -0.27
CA HIS A 540 -14.25 16.18 -1.01
C HIS A 540 -15.54 16.54 -0.26
N ALA A 541 -15.46 17.37 0.79
CA ALA A 541 -16.59 17.73 1.66
C ALA A 541 -17.31 16.51 2.30
N ALA A 542 -16.65 15.36 2.39
CA ALA A 542 -17.17 14.14 3.00
C ALA A 542 -16.82 14.01 4.49
N ALA A 543 -16.00 14.91 5.04
CA ALA A 543 -15.63 14.94 6.45
C ALA A 543 -15.33 16.37 6.91
N HIS A 544 -15.32 16.57 8.24
CA HIS A 544 -14.83 17.79 8.85
C HIS A 544 -13.33 17.68 9.10
N ARG A 545 -12.55 18.60 8.51
CA ARG A 545 -11.10 18.66 8.74
C ARG A 545 -10.79 19.15 10.14
N CYS A 546 -10.04 18.38 10.92
CA CYS A 546 -9.66 18.70 12.29
C CYS A 546 -8.14 18.64 12.46
N ARG A 547 -7.51 19.79 12.70
CA ARG A 547 -6.07 19.89 12.97
C ARG A 547 -5.76 20.10 14.43
N THR A 548 -6.72 20.68 15.15
CA THR A 548 -6.60 21.07 16.56
C THR A 548 -7.80 20.57 17.36
N ALA A 549 -7.70 20.63 18.68
CA ALA A 549 -8.81 20.34 19.58
C ALA A 549 -9.99 21.31 19.40
N VAL A 550 -9.72 22.53 18.96
CA VAL A 550 -10.79 23.52 18.66
C VAL A 550 -11.60 23.09 17.44
N ASP A 551 -10.92 22.58 16.41
CA ASP A 551 -11.60 22.08 15.21
C ASP A 551 -12.47 20.86 15.53
N VAL A 552 -11.95 19.95 16.37
CA VAL A 552 -12.71 18.78 16.85
C VAL A 552 -13.96 19.22 17.60
N ALA A 553 -13.83 20.18 18.53
CA ALA A 553 -14.97 20.71 19.29
C ALA A 553 -16.00 21.36 18.36
N ALA A 554 -15.57 22.19 17.43
CA ALA A 554 -16.44 22.85 16.46
C ALA A 554 -17.22 21.85 15.59
N ALA A 555 -16.54 20.79 15.10
CA ALA A 555 -17.17 19.73 14.34
C ALA A 555 -18.20 18.95 15.17
N LEU A 556 -17.89 18.59 16.42
CA LEU A 556 -18.81 17.92 17.34
C LEU A 556 -20.02 18.79 17.68
N ASP A 557 -19.84 20.11 17.76
CA ASP A 557 -20.93 21.04 17.95
C ASP A 557 -21.88 21.12 16.74
N LEU A 558 -21.35 20.97 15.51
CA LEU A 558 -22.17 20.82 14.30
C LEU A 558 -22.96 19.51 14.31
N VAL A 559 -22.33 18.41 14.71
CA VAL A 559 -22.99 17.11 14.90
C VAL A 559 -24.13 17.24 15.91
N SER A 560 -23.87 17.89 17.04
CA SER A 560 -24.86 18.09 18.12
C SER A 560 -26.09 18.86 17.66
N ARG A 561 -25.95 19.74 16.67
CA ARG A 561 -27.05 20.53 16.08
C ARG A 561 -27.73 19.84 14.90
N GLY A 562 -27.29 18.64 14.51
CA GLY A 562 -27.79 17.94 13.33
C GLY A 562 -27.39 18.59 12.00
N SER A 563 -26.37 19.46 12.00
CA SER A 563 -25.94 20.24 10.84
C SER A 563 -24.74 19.61 10.10
N ALA A 564 -24.35 18.39 10.43
CA ALA A 564 -23.15 17.73 9.93
C ALA A 564 -23.46 16.67 8.84
N ARG A 565 -24.51 16.87 8.04
CA ARG A 565 -24.83 15.93 6.95
C ARG A 565 -23.88 16.07 5.79
N VAL A 566 -23.43 14.92 5.24
CA VAL A 566 -22.59 14.84 4.04
C VAL A 566 -23.47 14.91 2.79
N PRO A 567 -23.22 15.81 1.84
CA PRO A 567 -23.93 15.84 0.57
C PRO A 567 -23.71 14.55 -0.23
N ARG A 568 -24.70 14.15 -1.02
CA ARG A 568 -24.63 12.91 -1.81
C ARG A 568 -23.47 12.93 -2.81
N GLU A 569 -23.22 14.07 -3.41
CA GLU A 569 -22.10 14.28 -4.35
C GLU A 569 -20.75 14.02 -3.68
N ALA A 570 -20.61 14.43 -2.42
CA ALA A 570 -19.42 14.16 -1.62
C ALA A 570 -19.29 12.66 -1.28
N CYS A 571 -20.42 11.99 -0.99
CA CYS A 571 -20.41 10.53 -0.82
C CYS A 571 -19.98 9.83 -2.10
N ASP A 572 -20.53 10.22 -3.26
CA ASP A 572 -20.22 9.62 -4.57
C ASP A 572 -18.75 9.89 -4.98
N ALA A 573 -18.21 11.05 -4.64
CA ALA A 573 -16.81 11.35 -4.86
C ALA A 573 -15.88 10.36 -4.13
N VAL A 574 -16.18 9.98 -2.89
CA VAL A 574 -15.35 9.06 -2.11
C VAL A 574 -15.71 7.59 -2.32
N CYS A 575 -17.00 7.27 -2.51
CA CYS A 575 -17.46 5.92 -2.85
C CYS A 575 -18.86 5.96 -3.45
N ARG A 576 -18.99 5.52 -4.70
CA ARG A 576 -20.28 5.42 -5.39
C ARG A 576 -21.03 4.17 -4.93
N TRP A 577 -21.64 4.26 -3.75
CA TRP A 577 -22.36 3.13 -3.15
C TRP A 577 -23.87 3.23 -3.38
N ARG A 578 -24.46 2.12 -3.87
CA ARG A 578 -25.89 1.98 -4.15
C ARG A 578 -26.47 0.70 -3.52
N GLY A 579 -25.65 -0.04 -2.76
CA GLY A 579 -26.04 -1.32 -2.14
C GLY A 579 -25.98 -2.52 -3.09
N HIS A 580 -25.45 -2.36 -4.30
CA HIS A 580 -25.36 -3.44 -5.31
C HIS A 580 -24.04 -3.45 -6.08
N SER A 581 -22.96 -2.92 -5.48
CA SER A 581 -21.64 -2.88 -6.10
C SER A 581 -21.15 -4.27 -6.55
N ALA A 582 -21.48 -5.31 -5.79
CA ALA A 582 -21.14 -6.68 -6.14
C ALA A 582 -21.84 -7.14 -7.43
N ALA A 583 -23.11 -6.78 -7.59
CA ALA A 583 -23.87 -7.09 -8.81
C ALA A 583 -23.33 -6.32 -10.01
N ASP A 584 -22.98 -5.05 -9.84
CA ASP A 584 -22.45 -4.22 -10.93
C ASP A 584 -21.10 -4.76 -11.43
N VAL A 585 -20.21 -5.19 -10.51
CA VAL A 585 -18.94 -5.84 -10.87
C VAL A 585 -19.17 -7.20 -11.54
N ALA A 586 -20.11 -8.00 -11.05
CA ALA A 586 -20.47 -9.28 -11.69
C ALA A 586 -20.99 -9.06 -13.12
N GLN A 587 -21.84 -8.05 -13.34
CA GLN A 587 -22.34 -7.70 -14.67
C GLN A 587 -21.24 -7.17 -15.60
N LEU A 588 -20.24 -6.45 -15.08
CA LEU A 588 -19.05 -6.09 -15.85
C LEU A 588 -18.32 -7.35 -16.35
N ILE A 589 -18.10 -8.32 -15.47
CA ILE A 589 -17.42 -9.58 -15.80
C ILE A 589 -18.21 -10.35 -16.86
N ILE A 590 -19.53 -10.50 -16.70
CA ILE A 590 -20.40 -11.24 -17.62
C ILE A 590 -20.36 -10.63 -19.03
N ARG A 591 -20.52 -9.31 -19.14
CA ARG A 591 -20.50 -8.61 -20.45
C ARG A 591 -19.17 -8.73 -21.18
N ARG A 592 -18.08 -8.91 -20.45
CA ARG A 592 -16.73 -9.03 -21.04
C ARG A 592 -16.35 -10.48 -21.34
N ALA A 593 -17.07 -11.44 -20.80
CA ALA A 593 -16.92 -12.86 -21.14
C ALA A 593 -17.67 -13.24 -22.44
N GLU A 594 -18.69 -12.47 -22.83
CA GLU A 594 -19.38 -12.66 -24.10
C GLU A 594 -18.50 -12.16 -25.25
N PRO A 595 -18.24 -12.97 -26.29
CA PRO A 595 -17.50 -12.48 -27.46
C PRO A 595 -18.23 -11.26 -28.04
N ASP A 596 -17.48 -10.25 -28.46
CA ASP A 596 -18.00 -9.06 -29.16
C ASP A 596 -18.90 -9.54 -30.31
N ILE A 597 -20.18 -9.69 -30.04
CA ILE A 597 -21.19 -9.77 -31.09
C ILE A 597 -21.22 -8.37 -31.68
N ALA A 598 -20.70 -8.23 -32.90
CA ALA A 598 -20.71 -6.98 -33.62
C ALA A 598 -22.11 -6.38 -33.51
N PRO A 599 -22.25 -5.08 -33.18
CA PRO A 599 -23.55 -4.45 -33.10
C PRO A 599 -24.19 -4.50 -34.48
N THR A 600 -25.08 -5.48 -34.68
CA THR A 600 -26.01 -5.49 -35.78
C THR A 600 -27.02 -4.39 -35.48
N ASP A 601 -26.92 -3.32 -36.26
CA ASP A 601 -27.98 -2.33 -36.54
C ASP A 601 -28.77 -1.79 -35.33
N LEU A 602 -28.21 -0.82 -34.64
CA LEU A 602 -29.02 0.21 -33.97
C LEU A 602 -29.05 1.45 -34.87
N ILE A 603 -30.21 1.59 -35.46
CA ILE A 603 -30.71 2.67 -36.31
C ILE A 603 -30.24 4.04 -35.84
N ASP A 604 -29.70 4.81 -36.80
CA ASP A 604 -29.45 6.23 -36.78
C ASP A 604 -30.50 7.04 -35.99
N HIS A 605 -30.05 7.68 -34.95
CA HIS A 605 -30.55 8.98 -34.52
C HIS A 605 -29.40 9.92 -34.35
N GLN A 606 -29.02 10.62 -35.42
CA GLN A 606 -28.23 11.83 -35.38
C GLN A 606 -29.02 12.94 -34.67
N PRO A 607 -28.40 13.67 -33.75
CA PRO A 607 -28.66 15.09 -33.62
C PRO A 607 -27.55 15.87 -34.31
N ALA A 608 -28.01 16.79 -35.14
CA ALA A 608 -27.23 17.70 -35.93
C ALA A 608 -26.36 18.62 -35.08
N GLY A 609 -25.14 18.85 -35.55
CA GLY A 609 -24.45 20.14 -35.52
C GLY A 609 -23.83 20.57 -34.19
N ALA A 610 -22.50 20.47 -34.10
CA ALA A 610 -21.64 21.59 -33.66
C ALA A 610 -20.18 21.27 -34.03
N GLU A 611 -19.76 21.96 -35.09
CA GLU A 611 -18.34 22.15 -35.39
C GLU A 611 -17.65 22.94 -34.28
N SER A 612 -16.49 22.51 -33.83
CA SER A 612 -15.40 23.42 -33.44
C SER A 612 -14.09 22.65 -33.39
N GLY A 613 -13.27 22.91 -34.39
CA GLY A 613 -11.89 22.50 -34.47
C GLY A 613 -11.03 23.18 -33.40
N PHE A 614 -10.01 22.46 -32.94
CA PHE A 614 -8.85 23.05 -32.28
C PHE A 614 -7.60 22.75 -33.12
N PRO A 615 -6.90 23.79 -33.58
CA PRO A 615 -5.61 23.63 -34.23
C PRO A 615 -4.50 23.61 -33.19
N TRP A 616 -3.53 22.76 -33.37
CA TRP A 616 -2.21 22.84 -32.75
C TRP A 616 -1.44 23.98 -33.48
N GLY A 617 -1.04 24.98 -32.76
CA GLY A 617 -0.19 26.05 -33.20
C GLY A 617 1.06 26.13 -32.31
N GLU A 618 2.19 26.07 -32.98
CA GLU A 618 3.53 26.25 -32.44
C GLU A 618 3.79 27.67 -31.93
N GLY A 619 4.65 27.75 -30.90
CA GLY A 619 5.66 28.76 -30.67
C GLY A 619 5.21 30.17 -30.34
N GLU A 620 5.65 30.66 -29.19
CA GLU A 620 6.51 31.85 -29.13
C GLU A 620 6.93 32.18 -27.69
N THR A 621 8.22 32.31 -27.56
CA THR A 621 8.97 32.90 -26.45
C THR A 621 8.59 34.37 -26.31
N ILE A 622 8.39 34.92 -25.07
CA ILE A 622 8.84 36.29 -24.72
C ILE A 622 8.69 36.51 -23.18
N ARG A 623 9.84 36.84 -22.58
CA ARG A 623 10.23 37.61 -21.38
C ARG A 623 9.69 37.25 -20.00
#